data_468a94ecf4736286aec98dbccc806bff
#
_entry.id   468a94ecf4736286aec98dbccc806bff
#
_cell.length_a   1.000
_cell.length_b   1.000
_cell.length_c   1.000
_cell.angle_alpha   90.00
_cell.angle_beta   90.00
_cell.angle_gamma   90.00
#
_symmetry.space_group_name_H-M   'P 1'
#
loop_
_entity.id
_entity.type
_entity.pdbx_description
1 polymer ?
#
loop_
_entity_poly.entity_id
_entity_poly.type
_entity_poly.pdbx_seq_one_letter_code
_entity_poly.pdbx_strand_id
1 'polypeptide(L)' 'MADFTYEIVENIGVISEGTRGWQKELNLISWGGKDPKYDIRDWDPTHEKMTKGVTLTEDDLRSLKELLNKLDI' A
#
# COMPACT_ATOMS: atom_id res chain seq x y z
N MET A 1 13.02 15.70 16.59
CA MET A 1 11.75 15.13 16.18
C MET A 1 11.98 14.27 14.95
N ALA A 2 11.52 13.05 15.02
CA ALA A 2 11.69 12.15 13.90
C ALA A 2 10.63 12.47 12.85
N ASP A 3 11.07 12.88 11.70
CA ASP A 3 10.16 13.11 10.60
C ASP A 3 9.90 11.77 9.92
N PHE A 4 8.62 11.45 9.85
CA PHE A 4 8.21 10.24 9.16
C PHE A 4 8.03 10.59 7.69
N THR A 5 9.01 10.18 6.89
CA THR A 5 8.99 10.49 5.47
C THR A 5 8.66 9.26 4.65
N TYR A 6 7.98 9.48 3.56
CA TYR A 6 7.66 8.43 2.61
C TYR A 6 7.47 9.03 1.24
N GLU A 7 7.63 8.18 0.23
CA GLU A 7 7.37 8.58 -1.13
C GLU A 7 6.58 7.47 -1.82
N ILE A 8 5.46 7.82 -2.41
CA ILE A 8 4.69 6.86 -3.21
C ILE A 8 5.36 6.83 -4.57
N VAL A 9 6.14 5.77 -4.80
CA VAL A 9 6.88 5.61 -6.04
C VAL A 9 5.95 5.28 -7.19
N GLU A 10 4.97 4.44 -6.91
CA GLU A 10 3.99 4.05 -7.91
C GLU A 10 2.65 3.76 -7.24
N ASN A 11 1.59 4.38 -7.74
CA ASN A 11 0.24 4.05 -7.32
C ASN A 11 -0.25 2.93 -8.22
N ILE A 12 -0.29 1.72 -7.68
CA ILE A 12 -0.63 0.55 -8.49
C ILE A 12 -2.13 0.48 -8.73
N GLY A 13 -2.91 0.71 -7.69
CA GLY A 13 -4.35 0.74 -7.88
C GLY A 13 -5.14 0.86 -6.58
N VAL A 14 -6.42 1.13 -6.75
CA VAL A 14 -7.37 1.24 -5.65
C VAL A 14 -8.07 -0.09 -5.48
N ILE A 15 -8.06 -0.61 -4.25
CA ILE A 15 -8.73 -1.86 -3.94
C ILE A 15 -10.20 -1.62 -3.63
N SER A 16 -10.47 -0.58 -2.83
CA SER A 16 -11.84 -0.25 -2.46
C SER A 16 -11.92 1.19 -2.00
N GLU A 17 -13.13 1.73 -2.01
CA GLU A 17 -13.39 3.08 -1.52
C GLU A 17 -14.13 2.99 -0.20
N GLY A 18 -13.70 3.80 0.75
CA GLY A 18 -14.33 3.91 2.04
C GLY A 18 -15.13 5.19 2.17
N THR A 19 -15.30 5.64 3.42
CA THR A 19 -16.04 6.87 3.70
C THR A 19 -15.14 8.08 3.51
N ARG A 20 -15.76 9.23 3.24
CA ARG A 20 -15.09 10.54 3.18
C ARG A 20 -13.95 10.59 2.15
N GLY A 21 -14.08 9.80 1.08
CA GLY A 21 -13.06 9.81 0.03
C GLY A 21 -11.82 9.01 0.34
N TRP A 22 -11.78 8.31 1.49
CA TRP A 22 -10.67 7.42 1.79
C TRP A 22 -10.71 6.20 0.89
N GLN A 23 -9.55 5.72 0.49
CA GLN A 23 -9.45 4.56 -0.40
C GLN A 23 -8.40 3.61 0.11
N LYS A 24 -8.70 2.32 0.02
CA LYS A 24 -7.71 1.28 0.26
C LYS A 24 -6.93 1.09 -1.02
N GLU A 25 -5.60 1.23 -0.94
CA GLU A 25 -4.76 1.22 -2.13
C GLU A 25 -3.60 0.26 -2.00
N LEU A 26 -3.19 -0.24 -3.16
CA LEU A 26 -1.94 -0.98 -3.30
C LEU A 26 -0.94 -0.03 -3.97
N ASN A 27 0.14 0.25 -3.28
CA ASN A 27 1.16 1.18 -3.75
C ASN A 27 2.56 0.58 -3.59
N LEU A 28 3.49 1.12 -4.36
CA LEU A 28 4.91 0.88 -4.13
C LEU A 28 5.45 2.11 -3.42
N ILE A 29 5.93 1.94 -2.20
CA ILE A 29 6.30 3.07 -1.34
C ILE A 29 7.73 2.92 -0.84
N SER A 30 8.47 4.03 -0.88
CA SER A 30 9.77 4.14 -0.25
C SER A 30 9.57 4.79 1.11
N TRP A 31 9.85 4.05 2.18
CA TRP A 31 9.73 4.54 3.54
C TRP A 31 11.10 5.03 4.02
N GLY A 32 11.15 6.31 4.40
CA GLY A 32 12.39 6.87 4.94
C GLY A 32 13.58 6.78 4.01
N GLY A 33 13.35 6.85 2.71
CA GLY A 33 14.42 6.79 1.73
C GLY A 33 14.98 5.39 1.49
N LYS A 34 14.33 4.37 2.03
CA LYS A 34 14.77 2.97 1.83
C LYS A 34 14.24 2.42 0.52
N ASP A 35 14.71 1.22 0.17
CA ASP A 35 14.23 0.55 -1.03
C ASP A 35 12.72 0.41 -0.98
N PRO A 36 12.02 0.65 -2.10
CA PRO A 36 10.57 0.60 -2.12
C PRO A 36 10.04 -0.79 -1.80
N LYS A 37 8.90 -0.80 -1.11
CA LYS A 37 8.17 -2.03 -0.81
C LYS A 37 6.71 -1.84 -1.17
N TYR A 38 6.02 -2.94 -1.38
CA TYR A 38 4.60 -2.90 -1.66
C TYR A 38 3.83 -2.67 -0.38
N ASP A 39 2.70 -1.98 -0.49
CA ASP A 39 1.98 -1.55 0.70
C ASP A 39 0.48 -1.52 0.41
N ILE A 40 -0.30 -2.04 1.37
CA ILE A 40 -1.76 -2.00 1.29
C ILE A 40 -2.25 -1.29 2.54
N ARG A 41 -2.91 -0.16 2.36
CA ARG A 41 -3.51 0.59 3.46
C ARG A 41 -4.53 1.60 2.94
N ASP A 42 -5.25 2.20 3.87
CA ASP A 42 -6.22 3.24 3.52
C ASP A 42 -5.51 4.59 3.52
N TRP A 43 -5.86 5.42 2.55
CA TRP A 43 -5.32 6.77 2.39
C TRP A 43 -6.45 7.77 2.28
N ASP A 44 -6.23 8.97 2.83
CA ASP A 44 -7.16 10.07 2.64
C ASP A 44 -7.00 10.63 1.22
N PRO A 45 -7.94 11.49 0.76
CA PRO A 45 -7.89 11.98 -0.62
C PRO A 45 -6.60 12.70 -1.00
N THR A 46 -5.91 13.31 -0.04
CA THR A 46 -4.68 14.06 -0.31
C THR A 46 -3.43 13.20 -0.14
N HIS A 47 -3.57 11.98 0.33
CA HIS A 47 -2.46 11.06 0.63
C HIS A 47 -1.52 11.61 1.70
N GLU A 48 -2.04 12.47 2.57
CA GLU A 48 -1.28 12.98 3.70
C GLU A 48 -1.51 12.17 4.97
N LYS A 49 -2.67 11.52 5.06
CA LYS A 49 -3.02 10.69 6.21
C LYS A 49 -3.25 9.27 5.75
N MET A 50 -2.95 8.34 6.63
CA MET A 50 -3.06 6.92 6.32
C MET A 50 -3.39 6.15 7.59
N THR A 51 -3.96 4.96 7.41
CA THR A 51 -4.19 4.03 8.51
C THR A 51 -3.00 3.09 8.62
N LYS A 52 -3.03 2.22 9.60
CA LYS A 52 -2.10 1.10 9.65
C LYS A 52 -2.35 0.22 8.44
N GLY A 53 -1.29 -0.33 7.90
CA GLY A 53 -1.40 -1.19 6.74
C GLY A 53 -0.44 -2.34 6.81
N VAL A 54 -0.30 -3.01 5.67
CA VAL A 54 0.59 -4.15 5.51
C VAL A 54 1.65 -3.78 4.50
N THR A 55 2.91 -3.96 4.88
CA THR A 55 4.03 -3.73 3.97
C THR A 55 4.57 -5.10 3.54
N LEU A 56 4.74 -5.27 2.25
CA LEU A 56 5.11 -6.54 1.65
C LEU A 56 6.36 -6.38 0.82
N THR A 57 7.27 -7.35 0.94
CA THR A 57 8.39 -7.42 0.01
C THR A 57 7.88 -7.94 -1.34
N GLU A 58 8.73 -7.88 -2.35
CA GLU A 58 8.36 -8.43 -3.65
C GLU A 58 8.06 -9.92 -3.55
N ASP A 59 8.86 -10.65 -2.75
CA ASP A 59 8.63 -12.08 -2.57
C ASP A 59 7.31 -12.35 -1.87
N ASP A 60 6.99 -11.54 -0.86
CA ASP A 60 5.69 -11.65 -0.18
C ASP A 60 4.55 -11.43 -1.15
N LEU A 61 4.70 -10.43 -2.02
CA LEU A 61 3.65 -10.12 -2.98
C LEU A 61 3.47 -11.24 -4.00
N ARG A 62 4.57 -11.87 -4.42
CA ARG A 62 4.49 -13.00 -5.33
C ARG A 62 3.78 -14.18 -4.69
N SER A 63 4.09 -14.46 -3.43
CA SER A 63 3.42 -15.52 -2.69
C SER A 63 1.93 -15.22 -2.56
N LEU A 64 1.59 -13.98 -2.27
CA LEU A 64 0.19 -13.58 -2.17
C LEU A 64 -0.53 -13.76 -3.49
N LYS A 65 0.13 -13.39 -4.59
CA LYS A 65 -0.44 -13.55 -5.92
C LYS A 65 -0.77 -15.02 -6.20
N GLU A 66 0.15 -15.91 -5.83
CA GLU A 66 -0.09 -17.35 -6.05
C GLU A 66 -1.25 -17.84 -5.19
N LEU A 67 -1.34 -17.39 -3.95
CA LEU A 67 -2.44 -17.78 -3.07
C LEU A 67 -3.78 -17.27 -3.61
N LEU A 68 -3.81 -16.03 -4.09
CA LEU A 68 -5.02 -15.45 -4.66
C LEU A 68 -5.48 -16.21 -5.90
N ASN A 69 -4.53 -16.69 -6.71
CA ASN A 69 -4.86 -17.45 -7.90
C ASN A 69 -5.49 -18.80 -7.59
N LYS A 70 -5.31 -19.29 -6.36
CA LYS A 70 -5.93 -20.55 -5.93
C LYS A 70 -7.35 -20.33 -5.40
N LEU A 71 -7.74 -19.10 -5.16
CA LEU A 71 -9.07 -18.80 -4.65
C LEU A 71 -10.07 -18.79 -5.80
N ASP A 72 -11.26 -19.30 -5.49
CA ASP A 72 -12.35 -19.33 -6.44
C ASP A 72 -13.29 -18.16 -6.15
N ILE A 73 -12.82 -16.96 -6.49
CA ILE A 73 -13.58 -15.75 -6.27
C ILE A 73 -13.72 -14.95 -7.55
#